data_3c91c6e62c8a9e70f2952877bceab0b3
#
_entry.id   3c91c6e62c8a9e70f2952877bceab0b3
#
_cell.length_a   1.000
_cell.length_b   1.000
_cell.length_c   1.000
_cell.angle_alpha   90.00
_cell.angle_beta   90.00
_cell.angle_gamma   90.00
#
_symmetry.space_group_name_H-M   'P 1'
#
loop_
_entity.id
_entity.type
_entity.pdbx_description
1 polymer ?
#
loop_
_entity_poly.entity_id
_entity_poly.type
_entity_poly.pdbx_seq_one_letter_code
_entity_poly.pdbx_strand_id
1 'polypeptide(L)'
;MLNTLEIMERIPHRYPFLLVDRILEMDVENKRVIGRKNVTINEEFFNGHFPGHPIMPGVLIVEGMAQCLGVLVMEGQKGKVPYFAAVENVKFKQPVRPGDTITYDVKVEKIRSNIVKASGIALVDEVKVAEASFTFCIADK
;
A
#
# COMPACT_ATOMS: atom_id res chain seq x y z
N MET A 1 -1.78 -11.12 -12.12
CA MET A 1 -2.10 -9.69 -12.31
C MET A 1 -3.55 -9.44 -11.95
N LEU A 2 -3.85 -8.37 -11.20
CA LEU A 2 -5.22 -8.03 -10.80
C LEU A 2 -5.55 -6.59 -11.20
N ASN A 3 -6.77 -6.40 -11.67
CA ASN A 3 -7.31 -5.06 -11.94
C ASN A 3 -7.94 -4.46 -10.65
N THR A 4 -8.41 -3.23 -10.72
CA THR A 4 -8.93 -2.50 -9.56
C THR A 4 -10.15 -3.21 -8.94
N LEU A 5 -11.05 -3.75 -9.73
CA LEU A 5 -12.24 -4.42 -9.21
C LEU A 5 -11.87 -5.70 -8.45
N GLU A 6 -10.92 -6.45 -8.98
CA GLU A 6 -10.41 -7.67 -8.32
C GLU A 6 -9.69 -7.34 -7.00
N ILE A 7 -9.01 -6.18 -6.95
CA ILE A 7 -8.41 -5.68 -5.70
C ILE A 7 -9.52 -5.37 -4.68
N MET A 8 -10.57 -4.69 -5.12
CA MET A 8 -11.70 -4.33 -4.26
C MET A 8 -12.45 -5.53 -3.69
N GLU A 9 -12.39 -6.68 -4.35
CA GLU A 9 -12.94 -7.92 -3.82
C GLU A 9 -12.13 -8.48 -2.65
N ARG A 10 -10.87 -8.08 -2.52
CA ARG A 10 -9.92 -8.65 -1.55
C ARG A 10 -9.69 -7.76 -0.34
N ILE A 11 -9.76 -6.44 -0.51
CA ILE A 11 -9.54 -5.50 0.60
C ILE A 11 -10.76 -4.57 0.74
N PRO A 12 -11.06 -4.14 1.98
CA PRO A 12 -12.29 -3.34 2.24
C PRO A 12 -12.15 -1.86 1.90
N HIS A 13 -10.94 -1.38 1.64
CA HIS A 13 -10.65 0.03 1.37
C HIS A 13 -11.42 0.53 0.14
N ARG A 14 -11.88 1.78 0.20
CA ARG A 14 -12.65 2.42 -0.89
C ARG A 14 -12.22 3.87 -1.01
N TYR A 15 -12.65 4.52 -2.07
CA TYR A 15 -12.43 5.95 -2.27
C TYR A 15 -12.81 6.74 -1.01
N PRO A 16 -12.02 7.71 -0.55
CA PRO A 16 -10.78 8.21 -1.16
C PRO A 16 -9.51 7.51 -0.64
N PHE A 17 -9.64 6.37 0.03
CA PHE A 17 -8.55 5.72 0.75
C PHE A 17 -8.07 4.41 0.11
N LEU A 18 -8.53 4.08 -1.08
CA LEU A 18 -7.97 2.95 -1.84
C LEU A 18 -6.74 3.46 -2.61
N LEU A 19 -5.57 2.96 -2.23
CA LEU A 19 -4.29 3.47 -2.71
C LEU A 19 -3.51 2.47 -3.57
N VAL A 20 -4.20 1.48 -4.15
CA VAL A 20 -3.62 0.50 -5.06
C VAL A 20 -4.54 0.38 -6.26
N ASP A 21 -4.00 0.60 -7.46
CA ASP A 21 -4.77 0.56 -8.70
C ASP A 21 -4.66 -0.77 -9.43
N ARG A 22 -3.49 -1.41 -9.34
CA ARG A 22 -3.23 -2.72 -9.96
C ARG A 22 -2.27 -3.54 -9.13
N ILE A 23 -2.41 -4.85 -9.22
CA ILE A 23 -1.38 -5.78 -8.80
C ILE A 23 -0.70 -6.29 -10.07
N LEU A 24 0.60 -6.06 -10.16
CA LEU A 24 1.41 -6.44 -11.32
C LEU A 24 1.91 -7.87 -11.21
N GLU A 25 2.34 -8.26 -10.00
CA GLU A 25 2.81 -9.61 -9.69
C GLU A 25 2.38 -10.00 -8.29
N MET A 26 2.05 -11.26 -8.12
CA MET A 26 1.74 -11.81 -6.81
C MET A 26 2.36 -13.19 -6.67
N ASP A 27 3.37 -13.30 -5.81
CA ASP A 27 4.04 -14.56 -5.50
C ASP A 27 3.48 -15.08 -4.18
N VAL A 28 2.49 -15.96 -4.29
CA VAL A 28 1.78 -16.51 -3.13
C VAL A 28 2.72 -17.35 -2.27
N GLU A 29 3.63 -18.09 -2.88
CA GLU A 29 4.56 -18.98 -2.18
C GLU A 29 5.53 -18.17 -1.31
N ASN A 30 6.15 -17.14 -1.88
CA ASN A 30 7.11 -16.30 -1.15
C ASN A 30 6.45 -15.09 -0.46
N LYS A 31 5.13 -14.97 -0.59
CA LYS A 31 4.33 -13.90 0.03
C LYS A 31 4.85 -12.51 -0.31
N ARG A 32 5.07 -12.28 -1.59
CA ARG A 32 5.53 -11.00 -2.15
C ARG A 32 4.53 -10.49 -3.17
N VAL A 33 4.30 -9.20 -3.15
CA VAL A 33 3.36 -8.54 -4.07
C VAL A 33 4.03 -7.31 -4.67
N ILE A 34 3.85 -7.12 -5.96
CA ILE A 34 4.23 -5.88 -6.65
C ILE A 34 2.94 -5.23 -7.14
N GLY A 35 2.67 -4.04 -6.65
CA GLY A 35 1.50 -3.28 -7.02
C GLY A 35 1.83 -1.91 -7.57
N ARG A 36 0.80 -1.22 -8.06
CA ARG A 36 0.95 0.09 -8.69
C ARG A 36 -0.14 1.04 -8.23
N LYS A 37 0.25 2.29 -8.00
CA LYS A 37 -0.67 3.41 -7.76
C LYS A 37 -0.34 4.50 -8.77
N ASN A 38 -1.33 4.92 -9.55
CA ASN A 38 -1.22 6.11 -10.39
C ASN A 38 -1.59 7.32 -9.55
N VAL A 39 -0.69 8.27 -9.44
CA VAL A 39 -0.90 9.49 -8.63
C VAL A 39 -1.33 10.61 -9.56
N THR A 40 -2.53 11.17 -9.33
CA THR A 40 -3.05 12.26 -10.15
C THR A 40 -3.44 13.45 -9.28
N ILE A 41 -3.58 14.62 -9.92
CA ILE A 41 -4.03 15.82 -9.20
C ILE A 41 -5.47 15.69 -8.67
N ASN A 42 -6.20 14.68 -9.12
CA ASN A 42 -7.57 14.42 -8.65
C ASN A 42 -7.62 13.64 -7.33
N GLU A 43 -6.47 13.35 -6.73
CA GLU A 43 -6.44 12.79 -5.38
C GLU A 43 -6.89 13.83 -4.37
N GLU A 44 -7.80 13.45 -3.49
CA GLU A 44 -8.37 14.36 -2.50
C GLU A 44 -7.32 14.96 -1.55
N PHE A 45 -6.28 14.20 -1.20
CA PHE A 45 -5.26 14.67 -0.27
C PHE A 45 -4.44 15.85 -0.80
N PHE A 46 -4.40 16.09 -2.11
CA PHE A 46 -3.68 17.24 -2.65
C PHE A 46 -4.40 18.58 -2.40
N ASN A 47 -5.66 18.55 -1.97
CA ASN A 47 -6.38 19.76 -1.61
C ASN A 47 -5.73 20.48 -0.42
N GLY A 48 -5.16 19.70 0.50
CA GLY A 48 -4.55 20.25 1.72
C GLY A 48 -3.06 20.05 1.87
N HIS A 49 -2.45 19.23 1.02
CA HIS A 49 -1.04 18.82 1.23
C HIS A 49 -0.23 18.98 -0.08
N PHE A 50 0.14 20.17 -0.46
CA PHE A 50 -0.14 21.48 0.12
C PHE A 50 -0.72 22.40 -0.96
N PRO A 51 -1.52 23.42 -0.63
CA PRO A 51 -2.04 24.33 -1.63
C PRO A 51 -0.92 24.92 -2.50
N GLY A 52 -1.03 24.76 -3.83
CA GLY A 52 -0.02 25.22 -4.77
C GLY A 52 1.28 24.41 -4.80
N HIS A 53 1.39 23.38 -3.96
CA HIS A 53 2.58 22.54 -3.87
C HIS A 53 2.19 21.10 -3.54
N PRO A 54 1.60 20.38 -4.50
CA PRO A 54 1.05 19.04 -4.24
C PRO A 54 2.15 18.01 -4.05
N ILE A 55 2.17 17.40 -2.87
CA ILE A 55 3.07 16.30 -2.53
C ILE A 55 2.23 15.22 -1.86
N MET A 56 2.35 13.98 -2.29
CA MET A 56 1.64 12.88 -1.65
C MET A 56 2.15 12.69 -0.23
N PRO A 57 1.26 12.68 0.79
CA PRO A 57 1.69 12.42 2.17
C PRO A 57 2.46 11.11 2.27
N GLY A 58 3.65 11.17 2.87
CA GLY A 58 4.50 9.97 3.00
C GLY A 58 3.81 8.84 3.73
N VAL A 59 3.02 9.18 4.77
CA VAL A 59 2.28 8.17 5.53
C VAL A 59 1.26 7.42 4.67
N LEU A 60 0.73 8.05 3.62
CA LEU A 60 -0.18 7.39 2.68
C LEU A 60 0.57 6.47 1.70
N ILE A 61 1.85 6.73 1.43
CA ILE A 61 2.68 5.80 0.66
C ILE A 61 2.85 4.51 1.46
N VAL A 62 3.11 4.62 2.76
CA VAL A 62 3.22 3.45 3.65
C VAL A 62 1.88 2.71 3.72
N GLU A 63 0.78 3.44 3.80
CA GLU A 63 -0.56 2.84 3.76
C GLU A 63 -0.78 2.08 2.45
N GLY A 64 -0.36 2.65 1.33
CA GLY A 64 -0.44 1.98 0.02
C GLY A 64 0.34 0.68 -0.03
N MET A 65 1.53 0.64 0.56
CA MET A 65 2.32 -0.60 0.69
C MET A 65 1.54 -1.66 1.47
N ALA A 66 0.93 -1.27 2.59
CA ALA A 66 0.17 -2.20 3.43
C ALA A 66 -1.07 -2.71 2.70
N GLN A 67 -1.77 -1.85 1.97
CA GLN A 67 -2.92 -2.26 1.17
C GLN A 67 -2.52 -3.23 0.06
N CYS A 68 -1.41 -2.96 -0.60
CA CYS A 68 -0.86 -3.82 -1.64
C CYS A 68 -0.63 -5.23 -1.10
N LEU A 69 0.01 -5.35 0.06
CA LEU A 69 0.23 -6.64 0.69
C LEU A 69 -1.09 -7.25 1.20
N GLY A 70 -2.01 -6.40 1.65
CA GLY A 70 -3.33 -6.81 2.08
C GLY A 70 -4.09 -7.60 1.01
N VAL A 71 -3.89 -7.26 -0.25
CA VAL A 71 -4.52 -7.98 -1.37
C VAL A 71 -4.16 -9.47 -1.33
N LEU A 72 -2.95 -9.81 -0.92
CA LEU A 72 -2.51 -11.19 -0.76
C LEU A 72 -3.04 -11.81 0.52
N VAL A 73 -2.82 -11.14 1.67
CA VAL A 73 -3.06 -11.76 2.98
C VAL A 73 -4.52 -11.71 3.41
N MET A 74 -5.34 -10.85 2.81
CA MET A 74 -6.77 -10.74 3.13
C MET A 74 -7.65 -11.67 2.30
N GLU A 75 -7.09 -12.39 1.34
CA GLU A 75 -7.86 -13.36 0.55
C GLU A 75 -8.47 -14.40 1.47
N GLY A 76 -9.78 -14.61 1.36
CA GLY A 76 -10.50 -15.57 2.22
C GLY A 76 -10.82 -15.07 3.61
N GLN A 77 -10.49 -13.83 3.96
CA GLN A 77 -10.70 -13.24 5.28
C GLN A 77 -11.99 -12.42 5.34
N LYS A 78 -13.10 -13.02 4.93
CA LYS A 78 -14.41 -12.35 4.93
C LYS A 78 -14.80 -11.84 6.31
N GLY A 79 -15.33 -10.62 6.36
CA GLY A 79 -15.78 -10.01 7.61
C GLY A 79 -14.65 -9.47 8.46
N LYS A 80 -13.42 -9.46 7.94
CA LYS A 80 -12.25 -8.98 8.66
C LYS A 80 -11.67 -7.72 8.00
N VAL A 81 -10.93 -6.96 8.78
CA VAL A 81 -10.22 -5.76 8.33
C VAL A 81 -8.80 -5.76 8.88
N PRO A 82 -7.85 -5.17 8.15
CA PRO A 82 -6.49 -5.02 8.65
C PRO A 82 -6.34 -3.69 9.41
N TYR A 83 -5.70 -3.73 10.57
CA TYR A 83 -5.34 -2.54 11.33
C TYR A 83 -3.83 -2.47 11.49
N PHE A 84 -3.22 -1.30 11.29
CA PHE A 84 -1.83 -1.11 11.68
C PHE A 84 -1.65 -1.31 13.17
N ALA A 85 -0.63 -2.09 13.54
CA ALA A 85 -0.19 -2.24 14.92
C ALA A 85 1.13 -1.49 15.16
N ALA A 86 1.99 -1.43 14.15
CA ALA A 86 3.27 -0.72 14.24
C ALA A 86 3.78 -0.35 12.86
N VAL A 87 4.51 0.76 12.78
CA VAL A 87 5.24 1.17 11.58
C VAL A 87 6.64 1.55 12.05
N GLU A 88 7.66 0.94 11.45
CA GLU A 88 9.05 1.08 11.89
C GLU A 88 9.98 1.30 10.70
N ASN A 89 11.16 1.85 10.98
CA ASN A 89 12.21 2.01 9.98
C ASN A 89 11.73 2.72 8.71
N VAL A 90 10.90 3.73 8.90
CA VAL A 90 10.32 4.48 7.78
C VAL A 90 11.30 5.55 7.31
N LYS A 91 11.54 5.59 6.01
CA LYS A 91 12.34 6.63 5.38
C LYS A 91 11.63 7.14 4.14
N PHE A 92 11.58 8.46 3.99
CA PHE A 92 11.04 9.13 2.81
C PHE A 92 12.20 9.82 2.11
N LYS A 93 12.50 9.37 0.89
CA LYS A 93 13.73 9.78 0.19
C LYS A 93 13.48 10.83 -0.88
N GLN A 94 12.31 10.78 -1.53
CA GLN A 94 11.94 11.70 -2.61
C GLN A 94 10.46 12.01 -2.52
N PRO A 95 10.04 13.25 -2.84
CA PRO A 95 8.62 13.57 -2.89
C PRO A 95 7.93 12.86 -4.08
N VAL A 96 6.69 12.48 -3.87
CA VAL A 96 5.83 11.92 -4.92
C VAL A 96 4.79 12.99 -5.28
N ARG A 97 4.65 13.26 -6.56
CA ARG A 97 3.83 14.37 -7.08
C ARG A 97 2.78 13.86 -8.06
N PRO A 98 1.75 14.68 -8.33
CA PRO A 98 0.80 14.34 -9.40
C PRO A 98 1.53 14.09 -10.72
N GLY A 99 1.14 13.02 -11.40
CA GLY A 99 1.79 12.56 -12.63
C GLY A 99 2.74 11.40 -12.42
N ASP A 100 3.14 11.14 -11.16
CA ASP A 100 4.01 10.00 -10.86
C ASP A 100 3.19 8.71 -10.79
N THR A 101 3.87 7.60 -11.08
CA THR A 101 3.32 6.26 -10.88
C THR A 101 4.20 5.56 -9.85
N ILE A 102 3.59 5.15 -8.74
CA ILE A 102 4.30 4.42 -7.68
C ILE A 102 4.23 2.93 -7.97
N THR A 103 5.37 2.25 -7.88
CA THR A 103 5.44 0.80 -7.80
C THR A 103 5.73 0.42 -6.35
N TYR A 104 4.84 -0.35 -5.75
CA TYR A 104 5.08 -0.93 -4.42
C TYR A 104 5.67 -2.32 -4.58
N ASP A 105 6.74 -2.61 -3.86
CA ASP A 105 7.34 -3.94 -3.78
C ASP A 105 7.35 -4.32 -2.31
N VAL A 106 6.45 -5.21 -1.92
CA VAL A 106 6.21 -5.54 -0.51
C VAL A 106 6.21 -7.04 -0.29
N LYS A 107 6.69 -7.46 0.88
CA LYS A 107 6.75 -8.87 1.23
C LYS A 107 6.45 -9.09 2.70
N VAL A 108 5.89 -10.25 2.99
CA VAL A 108 5.71 -10.72 4.37
C VAL A 108 7.05 -11.19 4.90
N GLU A 109 7.42 -10.70 6.09
CA GLU A 109 8.59 -11.18 6.82
C GLU A 109 8.18 -12.33 7.77
N LYS A 110 7.01 -12.20 8.40
CA LYS A 110 6.55 -13.18 9.37
C LYS A 110 5.03 -13.09 9.58
N ILE A 111 4.37 -14.23 9.67
CA ILE A 111 2.97 -14.32 10.09
C ILE A 111 2.92 -15.15 11.36
N ARG A 112 2.23 -14.63 12.38
CA ARG A 112 1.96 -15.36 13.61
C ARG A 112 0.51 -15.09 13.99
N SER A 113 -0.35 -16.11 13.89
CA SER A 113 -1.78 -15.99 14.11
C SER A 113 -2.38 -14.91 13.19
N ASN A 114 -2.99 -13.86 13.75
CA ASN A 114 -3.56 -12.76 12.97
C ASN A 114 -2.62 -11.55 12.84
N ILE A 115 -1.34 -11.71 13.22
CA ILE A 115 -0.34 -10.65 13.15
C ILE A 115 0.57 -10.88 11.94
N VAL A 116 0.68 -9.86 11.09
CA VAL A 116 1.51 -9.90 9.88
C VAL A 116 2.59 -8.84 9.99
N LYS A 117 3.86 -9.28 9.96
CA LYS A 117 5.02 -8.39 9.86
C LYS A 117 5.51 -8.37 8.42
N ALA A 118 5.78 -7.19 7.90
CA ALA A 118 6.12 -7.01 6.50
C ALA A 118 7.11 -5.87 6.32
N SER A 119 7.70 -5.83 5.14
CA SER A 119 8.55 -4.71 4.71
C SER A 119 8.24 -4.39 3.26
N GLY A 120 8.49 -3.15 2.88
CA GLY A 120 8.25 -2.72 1.52
C GLY A 120 9.07 -1.52 1.13
N ILE A 121 9.16 -1.35 -0.18
CA ILE A 121 9.72 -0.16 -0.81
C ILE A 121 8.71 0.38 -1.81
N ALA A 122 8.78 1.68 -2.04
CA ALA A 122 8.02 2.35 -3.08
C ALA A 122 9.01 2.99 -4.06
N LEU A 123 8.73 2.85 -5.34
CA LEU A 123 9.58 3.35 -6.42
C LEU A 123 8.78 4.22 -7.37
N VAL A 124 9.43 5.27 -7.89
CA VAL A 124 8.92 6.07 -9.01
C VAL A 124 10.06 6.12 -10.03
N ASP A 125 9.77 5.70 -11.27
CA ASP A 125 10.79 5.60 -12.33
C ASP A 125 12.03 4.83 -11.86
N GLU A 126 11.80 3.70 -11.16
CA GLU A 126 12.84 2.80 -10.64
C GLU A 126 13.72 3.42 -9.56
N VAL A 127 13.37 4.62 -9.06
CA VAL A 127 14.07 5.27 -7.95
C VAL A 127 13.28 5.08 -6.67
N LYS A 128 13.94 4.63 -5.62
CA LYS A 128 13.31 4.42 -4.31
C LYS A 128 12.88 5.78 -3.73
N VAL A 129 11.59 5.95 -3.48
CA VAL A 129 11.03 7.16 -2.88
C VAL A 129 10.69 6.98 -1.40
N ALA A 130 10.43 5.75 -0.98
CA ALA A 130 10.14 5.44 0.42
C ALA A 130 10.45 3.99 0.73
N GLU A 131 10.66 3.70 2.02
CA GLU A 131 10.77 2.35 2.53
C GLU A 131 10.20 2.29 3.94
N ALA A 132 9.69 1.14 4.33
CA ALA A 132 9.10 0.94 5.65
C ALA A 132 9.04 -0.52 6.02
N SER A 133 9.07 -0.79 7.33
CA SER A 133 8.63 -2.05 7.92
C SER A 133 7.35 -1.77 8.68
N PHE A 134 6.41 -2.67 8.65
CA PHE A 134 5.13 -2.47 9.33
C PHE A 134 4.53 -3.79 9.81
N THR A 135 3.68 -3.67 10.81
CA THR A 135 2.93 -4.79 11.37
C THR A 135 1.46 -4.43 11.32
N PHE A 136 0.64 -5.34 10.84
CA PHE A 136 -0.80 -5.16 10.95
C PHE A 136 -1.47 -6.40 11.53
N CYS A 137 -2.63 -6.16 12.11
CA CYS A 137 -3.45 -7.18 12.75
C CYS A 137 -4.72 -7.36 11.91
N ILE A 138 -5.05 -8.61 11.58
CA ILE A 138 -6.28 -8.93 10.90
C ILE A 138 -7.33 -9.20 11.96
N ALA A 139 -8.37 -8.38 12.00
CA ALA A 139 -9.36 -8.41 13.07
C ALA A 139 -10.79 -8.45 12.51
N ASP A 140 -11.72 -8.90 13.32
CA ASP A 140 -13.14 -8.87 12.98
C ASP A 140 -13.65 -7.43 12.94
N LYS A 141 -14.61 -7.19 12.08
CA LYS A 141 -15.28 -5.89 12.01
C LYS A 141 -16.07 -5.61 13.30
#